data_d3d194a6857df6f3cb2e3e4767ccdd4b
#
_entry.id   d3d194a6857df6f3cb2e3e4767ccdd4b
#
_cell.length_a   1.000
_cell.length_b   1.000
_cell.length_c   1.000
_cell.angle_alpha   90.00
_cell.angle_beta   90.00
_cell.angle_gamma   90.00
#
_symmetry.space_group_name_H-M   'P 1'
#
loop_
_entity.id
_entity.type
_entity.pdbx_description
1 polymer ?
#
loop_
_entity_poly.entity_id
_entity_poly.type
_entity_poly.pdbx_seq_one_letter_code
_entity_poly.pdbx_strand_id
1 'polypeptide(L)'
;MKKTILTIVGMMALSLSAAQAQEADRFVGAQHVKFQTACHPEDVKHYDTKLLRERFVMEKVMEADSILLTYSHYDRFIFGGAMPVNTTLKLENFWELGLDVDNTIKEKYFMYNRELGVVNCGQGDGWVIVDGKEYALSPKEALYIGRGHIGKDQDVNKSIEFRSKDAKNPAKFYLNSATAHQHYKTQWITLDGRKGSLKAAVWGPVGTVEEANNRTVYKLIVNDVLEEGPCQLQLGLTQLNPGAVWNTMPPHTHGRRIEAYYYFNLPEGQTISHVMGQPQESRNVWLHNEQAIMSPEWSMHAAAGTYYYTFIWGMAGENLYYNDKDNIPVIDIR
;
A
#
# COMPACT_ATOMS: atom_id res chain seq x y z
N MET A 1 -17.11 28.06 -62.95
CA MET A 1 -17.77 27.94 -61.63
C MET A 1 -17.16 26.74 -60.91
N LYS A 2 -16.18 26.98 -60.07
CA LYS A 2 -15.56 25.95 -59.20
C LYS A 2 -16.15 26.16 -57.80
N LYS A 3 -16.91 25.22 -57.30
CA LYS A 3 -17.42 25.22 -55.90
C LYS A 3 -16.43 24.45 -55.04
N THR A 4 -15.90 25.15 -54.10
CA THR A 4 -15.02 24.72 -53.02
C THR A 4 -15.78 23.81 -52.07
N ILE A 5 -15.35 22.58 -51.93
CA ILE A 5 -15.75 21.68 -50.83
C ILE A 5 -14.74 21.92 -49.73
N LEU A 6 -15.14 22.63 -48.67
CA LEU A 6 -14.31 22.85 -47.49
C LEU A 6 -14.67 21.77 -46.45
N THR A 7 -13.66 21.12 -46.07
CA THR A 7 -13.44 20.01 -45.21
C THR A 7 -14.07 20.19 -43.80
N ILE A 8 -14.95 19.27 -43.39
CA ILE A 8 -15.31 19.04 -42.01
C ILE A 8 -14.50 17.79 -41.55
N VAL A 9 -13.26 18.00 -41.14
CA VAL A 9 -12.38 16.95 -40.56
C VAL A 9 -11.64 17.49 -39.33
N GLY A 10 -12.20 18.42 -38.60
CA GLY A 10 -11.52 19.12 -37.52
C GLY A 10 -12.14 19.04 -36.13
N MET A 11 -13.18 18.26 -35.89
CA MET A 11 -13.89 18.31 -34.60
C MET A 11 -14.16 16.95 -33.90
N MET A 12 -13.54 15.87 -34.35
CA MET A 12 -13.67 14.57 -33.67
C MET A 12 -12.43 14.14 -32.87
N ALA A 13 -11.36 14.94 -32.85
CA ALA A 13 -10.12 14.60 -32.15
C ALA A 13 -10.01 15.18 -30.73
N LEU A 14 -10.96 15.99 -30.28
CA LEU A 14 -10.87 16.68 -28.98
C LEU A 14 -11.79 16.11 -27.88
N SER A 15 -12.66 15.16 -28.18
CA SER A 15 -13.55 14.55 -27.17
C SER A 15 -13.06 13.20 -26.63
N LEU A 16 -12.00 12.63 -27.17
CA LEU A 16 -11.38 11.39 -26.66
C LEU A 16 -10.33 11.65 -25.56
N SER A 17 -9.94 12.91 -25.33
CA SER A 17 -8.85 13.22 -24.41
C SER A 17 -9.26 13.35 -22.94
N ALA A 18 -10.51 13.64 -22.63
CA ALA A 18 -10.94 13.86 -21.24
C ALA A 18 -11.28 12.58 -20.49
N ALA A 19 -11.77 11.53 -21.16
CA ALA A 19 -12.06 10.24 -20.52
C ALA A 19 -10.81 9.36 -20.36
N GLN A 20 -9.80 9.52 -21.22
CA GLN A 20 -8.49 8.85 -21.09
C GLN A 20 -7.53 9.55 -20.11
N ALA A 21 -7.78 10.80 -19.74
CA ALA A 21 -6.97 11.54 -18.79
C ALA A 21 -7.10 11.05 -17.33
N GLN A 22 -8.09 10.21 -17.02
CA GLN A 22 -8.34 9.70 -15.66
C GLN A 22 -7.43 8.52 -15.26
N GLU A 23 -6.75 7.88 -16.20
CA GLU A 23 -5.84 6.75 -15.94
C GLU A 23 -4.34 7.07 -16.17
N ALA A 24 -4.00 8.31 -16.48
CA ALA A 24 -2.60 8.65 -16.74
C ALA A 24 -1.83 8.78 -15.43
N ASP A 25 -0.68 8.13 -15.37
CA ASP A 25 0.27 8.27 -14.27
C ASP A 25 0.65 9.75 -14.03
N ARG A 26 0.87 10.12 -12.79
CA ARG A 26 1.24 11.48 -12.38
C ARG A 26 2.65 11.51 -11.82
N PHE A 27 3.39 12.53 -12.20
CA PHE A 27 4.74 12.79 -11.70
C PHE A 27 4.76 14.12 -10.95
N VAL A 28 5.27 14.10 -9.73
CA VAL A 28 5.50 15.28 -8.91
C VAL A 28 6.90 15.16 -8.30
N GLY A 29 7.88 15.88 -8.86
CA GLY A 29 9.27 15.70 -8.46
C GLY A 29 9.76 14.27 -8.69
N ALA A 30 10.28 13.63 -7.65
CA ALA A 30 10.71 12.23 -7.64
C ALA A 30 9.56 11.24 -7.37
N GLN A 31 8.33 11.71 -7.28
CA GLN A 31 7.15 10.90 -6.98
C GLN A 31 6.37 10.56 -8.25
N HIS A 32 6.06 9.28 -8.40
CA HIS A 32 5.21 8.74 -9.45
C HIS A 32 3.97 8.11 -8.83
N VAL A 33 2.79 8.48 -9.30
CA VAL A 33 1.50 7.96 -8.82
C VAL A 33 0.73 7.33 -9.98
N LYS A 34 0.45 6.03 -9.84
CA LYS A 34 -0.44 5.27 -10.73
C LYS A 34 -1.85 5.29 -10.16
N PHE A 35 -2.86 5.47 -11.03
CA PHE A 35 -4.27 5.43 -10.65
C PHE A 35 -4.89 4.10 -11.02
N GLN A 36 -5.64 3.50 -10.09
CA GLN A 36 -6.38 2.26 -10.30
C GLN A 36 -7.85 2.47 -9.99
N THR A 37 -8.68 2.39 -11.03
CA THR A 37 -10.13 2.38 -10.88
C THR A 37 -10.60 1.08 -10.27
N ALA A 38 -11.72 1.12 -9.52
CA ALA A 38 -12.35 -0.08 -9.03
C ALA A 38 -12.90 -0.91 -10.21
N CYS A 39 -12.76 -2.23 -10.10
CA CYS A 39 -13.27 -3.20 -11.07
C CYS A 39 -14.42 -3.99 -10.45
N HIS A 40 -15.48 -4.23 -11.21
CA HIS A 40 -16.58 -5.07 -10.76
C HIS A 40 -16.15 -6.57 -10.78
N PRO A 41 -16.45 -7.38 -9.75
CA PRO A 41 -16.05 -8.78 -9.71
C PRO A 41 -16.54 -9.61 -10.91
N GLU A 42 -17.73 -9.30 -11.44
CA GLU A 42 -18.25 -9.97 -12.64
C GLU A 42 -17.42 -9.72 -13.90
N ASP A 43 -16.75 -8.56 -14.00
CA ASP A 43 -15.83 -8.28 -15.11
C ASP A 43 -14.49 -8.99 -14.91
N VAL A 44 -14.00 -9.01 -13.66
CA VAL A 44 -12.68 -9.55 -13.32
C VAL A 44 -12.59 -11.05 -13.60
N LYS A 45 -13.65 -11.81 -13.48
CA LYS A 45 -13.68 -13.25 -13.85
C LYS A 45 -13.31 -13.51 -15.32
N HIS A 46 -13.42 -12.50 -16.19
CA HIS A 46 -13.10 -12.58 -17.61
C HIS A 46 -11.72 -11.99 -17.95
N TYR A 47 -10.99 -11.44 -16.98
CA TYR A 47 -9.67 -10.86 -17.23
C TYR A 47 -8.64 -11.94 -17.50
N ASP A 48 -7.82 -11.71 -18.52
CA ASP A 48 -6.62 -12.51 -18.74
C ASP A 48 -5.51 -12.12 -17.73
N THR A 49 -4.43 -12.85 -17.73
CA THR A 49 -3.29 -12.61 -16.81
C THR A 49 -2.72 -11.22 -16.97
N LYS A 50 -2.66 -10.68 -18.17
CA LYS A 50 -2.14 -9.34 -18.45
C LYS A 50 -3.02 -8.29 -17.79
N LEU A 51 -4.32 -8.36 -17.99
CA LEU A 51 -5.27 -7.40 -17.45
C LEU A 51 -5.38 -7.51 -15.92
N LEU A 52 -5.33 -8.72 -15.35
CA LEU A 52 -5.24 -8.90 -13.89
C LEU A 52 -4.02 -8.19 -13.31
N ARG A 53 -2.85 -8.36 -13.93
CA ARG A 53 -1.63 -7.68 -13.47
C ARG A 53 -1.76 -6.17 -13.60
N GLU A 54 -2.25 -5.68 -14.73
CA GLU A 54 -2.44 -4.25 -14.98
C GLU A 54 -3.35 -3.59 -13.94
N ARG A 55 -4.43 -4.29 -13.54
CA ARG A 55 -5.45 -3.76 -12.62
C ARG A 55 -5.12 -3.94 -11.14
N PHE A 56 -4.39 -4.99 -10.76
CA PHE A 56 -4.20 -5.33 -9.35
C PHE A 56 -2.75 -5.33 -8.89
N VAL A 57 -1.78 -5.41 -9.79
CA VAL A 57 -0.36 -5.52 -9.42
C VAL A 57 0.37 -4.19 -9.56
N MET A 58 1.15 -3.86 -8.55
CA MET A 58 2.21 -2.88 -8.62
C MET A 58 3.53 -3.61 -8.90
N GLU A 59 3.95 -3.57 -10.16
CA GLU A 59 5.10 -4.35 -10.66
C GLU A 59 6.44 -3.94 -10.05
N LYS A 60 6.53 -2.69 -9.60
CA LYS A 60 7.73 -2.13 -9.00
C LYS A 60 7.31 -1.22 -7.84
N VAL A 61 7.69 -1.59 -6.64
CA VAL A 61 7.38 -0.82 -5.42
C VAL A 61 8.57 0.04 -4.99
N MET A 62 9.79 -0.44 -5.20
CA MET A 62 11.01 0.24 -4.79
C MET A 62 11.86 0.64 -5.99
N GLU A 63 12.27 1.91 -6.04
CA GLU A 63 13.19 2.46 -7.01
C GLU A 63 14.10 3.49 -6.33
N ALA A 64 15.41 3.42 -6.63
CA ALA A 64 16.38 4.33 -6.04
C ALA A 64 16.01 5.80 -6.28
N ASP A 65 16.07 6.59 -5.20
CA ASP A 65 15.78 8.02 -5.19
C ASP A 65 14.40 8.40 -5.74
N SER A 66 13.40 7.51 -5.51
CA SER A 66 12.04 7.69 -5.99
C SER A 66 11.00 7.29 -4.95
N ILE A 67 9.80 7.87 -5.09
CA ILE A 67 8.57 7.48 -4.43
C ILE A 67 7.62 6.94 -5.48
N LEU A 68 7.25 5.67 -5.37
CA LEU A 68 6.30 5.02 -6.28
C LEU A 68 5.03 4.72 -5.50
N LEU A 69 3.88 5.19 -5.97
CA LEU A 69 2.58 5.02 -5.31
C LEU A 69 1.54 4.49 -6.28
N THR A 70 0.60 3.73 -5.76
CA THR A 70 -0.66 3.41 -6.42
C THR A 70 -1.81 4.00 -5.60
N TYR A 71 -2.63 4.86 -6.21
CA TYR A 71 -3.88 5.35 -5.66
C TYR A 71 -5.02 4.49 -6.19
N SER A 72 -5.68 3.78 -5.28
CA SER A 72 -6.82 2.92 -5.60
C SER A 72 -8.15 3.63 -5.33
N HIS A 73 -9.14 3.40 -6.19
CA HIS A 73 -10.52 3.84 -5.93
C HIS A 73 -11.26 2.96 -4.91
N TYR A 74 -10.71 1.78 -4.58
CA TYR A 74 -11.18 1.02 -3.41
C TYR A 74 -10.72 1.73 -2.14
N ASP A 75 -11.65 2.09 -1.27
CA ASP A 75 -11.41 2.82 0.01
C ASP A 75 -10.49 4.05 -0.10
N ARG A 76 -10.24 4.57 -1.32
CA ARG A 76 -9.25 5.64 -1.57
C ARG A 76 -7.88 5.33 -0.99
N PHE A 77 -7.55 4.04 -0.95
CA PHE A 77 -6.33 3.52 -0.39
C PHE A 77 -5.13 3.81 -1.29
N ILE A 78 -4.03 4.24 -0.68
CA ILE A 78 -2.75 4.45 -1.37
C ILE A 78 -1.74 3.47 -0.79
N PHE A 79 -1.00 2.79 -1.66
CA PHE A 79 0.12 1.94 -1.28
C PHE A 79 1.29 2.12 -2.22
N GLY A 80 2.49 1.82 -1.73
CA GLY A 80 3.70 1.95 -2.53
C GLY A 80 4.96 2.06 -1.69
N GLY A 81 6.02 2.64 -2.23
CA GLY A 81 7.31 2.70 -1.55
C GLY A 81 8.11 3.95 -1.82
N ALA A 82 9.02 4.25 -0.90
CA ALA A 82 10.03 5.28 -1.00
C ALA A 82 11.41 4.69 -0.70
N MET A 83 12.37 4.84 -1.60
CA MET A 83 13.73 4.32 -1.44
C MET A 83 14.76 5.45 -1.62
N PRO A 84 15.01 6.25 -0.56
CA PRO A 84 16.04 7.28 -0.58
C PRO A 84 17.42 6.62 -0.54
N VAL A 85 18.22 6.78 -1.58
CA VAL A 85 19.59 6.25 -1.66
C VAL A 85 20.60 7.39 -1.50
N ASN A 86 20.56 8.35 -2.41
CA ASN A 86 21.52 9.47 -2.46
C ASN A 86 20.89 10.79 -2.02
N THR A 87 19.55 10.88 -2.02
CA THR A 87 18.83 12.10 -1.71
C THR A 87 17.76 11.87 -0.65
N THR A 88 17.38 12.93 0.06
CA THR A 88 16.17 12.94 0.88
C THR A 88 14.97 13.07 -0.05
N LEU A 89 14.00 12.17 0.07
CA LEU A 89 12.78 12.18 -0.69
C LEU A 89 11.68 12.88 0.11
N LYS A 90 10.87 13.68 -0.56
CA LYS A 90 9.73 14.37 0.04
C LYS A 90 8.43 13.80 -0.53
N LEU A 91 7.48 13.48 0.35
CA LEU A 91 6.14 13.06 -0.05
C LEU A 91 5.34 14.29 -0.50
N GLU A 92 5.04 14.36 -1.76
CA GLU A 92 4.34 15.47 -2.37
C GLU A 92 2.84 15.20 -2.51
N ASN A 93 2.05 16.25 -2.45
CA ASN A 93 0.65 16.20 -2.81
C ASN A 93 0.52 15.98 -4.33
N PHE A 94 -0.63 15.53 -4.81
CA PHE A 94 -0.90 15.35 -6.23
C PHE A 94 -2.34 15.72 -6.58
N TRP A 95 -2.62 15.90 -7.86
CA TRP A 95 -3.86 16.49 -8.38
C TRP A 95 -5.14 15.94 -7.74
N GLU A 96 -5.26 14.62 -7.64
CA GLU A 96 -6.46 13.95 -7.13
C GLU A 96 -6.69 14.17 -5.64
N LEU A 97 -5.63 14.53 -4.90
CA LEU A 97 -5.72 14.92 -3.49
C LEU A 97 -5.84 16.43 -3.29
N GLY A 98 -5.46 17.25 -4.27
CA GLY A 98 -5.64 18.65 -4.09
C GLY A 98 -4.58 19.59 -4.59
N LEU A 99 -3.82 19.23 -5.61
CA LEU A 99 -3.01 20.20 -6.34
C LEU A 99 -3.91 21.12 -7.15
N ASP A 100 -4.59 22.04 -6.49
CA ASP A 100 -5.42 23.05 -7.10
C ASP A 100 -4.99 24.44 -6.65
N VAL A 101 -4.84 25.36 -7.59
CA VAL A 101 -4.42 26.73 -7.33
C VAL A 101 -5.44 27.51 -6.49
N ASP A 102 -6.70 27.14 -6.55
CA ASP A 102 -7.77 27.85 -5.84
C ASP A 102 -7.98 27.37 -4.41
N ASN A 103 -7.46 26.19 -4.04
CA ASN A 103 -7.47 25.64 -2.67
C ASN A 103 -8.83 25.66 -1.94
N THR A 104 -9.94 25.72 -2.65
CA THR A 104 -11.25 25.93 -2.04
C THR A 104 -11.91 24.67 -1.55
N ILE A 105 -11.66 23.53 -2.24
CA ILE A 105 -12.35 22.24 -1.98
C ILE A 105 -11.40 21.05 -1.97
N LYS A 106 -10.11 21.24 -2.27
CA LYS A 106 -9.11 20.17 -2.35
C LYS A 106 -8.14 20.24 -1.18
N GLU A 107 -7.46 19.13 -0.95
CA GLU A 107 -6.50 19.00 0.13
C GLU A 107 -5.27 19.90 -0.12
N LYS A 108 -4.83 20.61 0.90
CA LYS A 108 -3.70 21.56 0.79
C LYS A 108 -2.34 20.86 0.73
N TYR A 109 -2.22 19.66 1.32
CA TYR A 109 -1.01 18.83 1.36
C TYR A 109 -1.41 17.36 1.54
N PHE A 110 -0.49 16.41 1.32
CA PHE A 110 -0.78 14.99 1.28
C PHE A 110 -1.54 14.49 2.52
N MET A 111 -1.14 14.92 3.72
CA MET A 111 -1.73 14.47 4.98
C MET A 111 -3.00 15.24 5.39
N TYR A 112 -3.48 16.18 4.58
CA TYR A 112 -4.58 17.09 4.99
C TYR A 112 -5.80 16.33 5.52
N ASN A 113 -6.29 15.31 4.79
CA ASN A 113 -7.42 14.47 5.18
C ASN A 113 -7.05 12.97 5.26
N ARG A 114 -5.78 12.66 5.43
CA ARG A 114 -5.29 11.28 5.37
C ARG A 114 -4.46 10.92 6.59
N GLU A 115 -4.42 9.63 6.90
CA GLU A 115 -3.43 9.01 7.78
C GLU A 115 -2.43 8.20 6.94
N LEU A 116 -1.24 8.02 7.46
CA LEU A 116 -0.15 7.32 6.79
C LEU A 116 0.55 6.35 7.74
N GLY A 117 0.70 5.12 7.29
CA GLY A 117 1.58 4.12 7.88
C GLY A 117 2.84 3.97 7.04
N VAL A 118 3.98 3.96 7.70
CA VAL A 118 5.30 3.76 7.09
C VAL A 118 5.98 2.58 7.77
N VAL A 119 6.49 1.62 7.00
CA VAL A 119 7.28 0.48 7.51
C VAL A 119 8.62 0.44 6.80
N ASN A 120 9.72 0.38 7.55
CA ASN A 120 11.02 0.09 6.95
C ASN A 120 11.13 -1.41 6.66
N CYS A 121 11.04 -1.78 5.40
CA CYS A 121 11.19 -3.15 4.90
C CYS A 121 12.57 -3.41 4.27
N GLY A 122 13.46 -2.41 4.28
CA GLY A 122 14.87 -2.55 3.87
C GLY A 122 15.71 -3.28 4.88
N GLN A 123 17.00 -3.42 4.59
CA GLN A 123 18.00 -3.97 5.51
C GLN A 123 18.76 -2.86 6.25
N GLY A 124 18.74 -1.63 5.73
CA GLY A 124 19.39 -0.46 6.33
C GLY A 124 18.44 0.36 7.21
N ASP A 125 19.02 1.10 8.14
CA ASP A 125 18.30 2.10 8.93
C ASP A 125 17.98 3.35 8.10
N GLY A 126 16.92 4.05 8.49
CA GLY A 126 16.60 5.35 7.92
C GLY A 126 15.73 6.19 8.82
N TRP A 127 15.39 7.36 8.35
CA TRP A 127 14.53 8.32 9.07
C TRP A 127 13.30 8.65 8.25
N VAL A 128 12.18 8.70 8.95
CA VAL A 128 10.98 9.42 8.50
C VAL A 128 10.96 10.75 9.24
N ILE A 129 10.90 11.84 8.51
CA ILE A 129 10.97 13.20 9.04
C ILE A 129 9.60 13.84 8.86
N VAL A 130 8.96 14.22 9.97
CA VAL A 130 7.62 14.81 10.00
C VAL A 130 7.72 16.23 10.56
N ASP A 131 7.46 17.24 9.75
CA ASP A 131 7.59 18.66 10.09
C ASP A 131 8.94 18.97 10.78
N GLY A 132 10.03 18.39 10.26
CA GLY A 132 11.39 18.53 10.78
C GLY A 132 11.74 17.62 11.97
N LYS A 133 10.79 16.91 12.54
CA LYS A 133 11.07 15.92 13.61
C LYS A 133 11.45 14.57 13.01
N GLU A 134 12.63 14.06 13.39
CA GLU A 134 13.16 12.78 12.90
C GLU A 134 12.69 11.60 13.74
N TYR A 135 12.26 10.53 13.06
CA TYR A 135 11.94 9.23 13.63
C TYR A 135 12.81 8.18 12.96
N ALA A 136 13.72 7.57 13.74
CA ALA A 136 14.62 6.54 13.24
C ALA A 136 13.89 5.20 13.15
N LEU A 137 13.87 4.60 11.97
CA LEU A 137 13.28 3.29 11.72
C LEU A 137 14.35 2.29 11.30
N SER A 138 14.58 1.30 12.14
CA SER A 138 15.32 0.10 11.76
C SER A 138 14.43 -0.88 10.98
N PRO A 139 14.99 -1.94 10.34
CA PRO A 139 14.21 -2.94 9.64
C PRO A 139 13.03 -3.49 10.47
N LYS A 140 11.83 -3.55 9.87
CA LYS A 140 10.56 -3.98 10.47
C LYS A 140 9.95 -3.01 11.48
N GLU A 141 10.50 -1.83 11.67
CA GLU A 141 9.90 -0.79 12.51
C GLU A 141 8.98 0.12 11.70
N ALA A 142 8.07 0.82 12.38
CA ALA A 142 7.03 1.58 11.74
C ALA A 142 6.82 2.97 12.36
N LEU A 143 6.19 3.85 11.57
CA LEU A 143 5.67 5.12 12.02
C LEU A 143 4.21 5.26 11.57
N TYR A 144 3.32 5.54 12.50
CA TYR A 144 1.97 6.00 12.22
C TYR A 144 1.95 7.53 12.26
N ILE A 145 1.40 8.16 11.23
CA ILE A 145 1.24 9.60 11.10
C ILE A 145 -0.24 9.89 10.91
N GLY A 146 -0.83 10.59 11.87
CA GLY A 146 -2.25 10.91 11.84
C GLY A 146 -2.59 12.05 10.87
N ARG A 147 -3.89 12.24 10.63
CA ARG A 147 -4.43 13.30 9.78
C ARG A 147 -3.82 14.65 10.13
N GLY A 148 -3.48 15.45 9.11
CA GLY A 148 -2.81 16.73 9.28
C GLY A 148 -3.74 17.89 9.61
N HIS A 149 -4.95 17.93 9.04
CA HIS A 149 -5.92 18.98 9.33
C HIS A 149 -6.73 18.65 10.59
N ILE A 150 -6.64 19.50 11.61
CA ILE A 150 -7.31 19.32 12.90
C ILE A 150 -8.44 20.34 13.17
N GLY A 151 -8.80 21.13 12.18
CA GLY A 151 -9.89 22.10 12.22
C GLY A 151 -9.45 23.52 12.61
N LYS A 152 -10.26 24.53 12.30
CA LYS A 152 -10.00 25.95 12.53
C LYS A 152 -8.63 26.43 12.02
N ASP A 153 -8.26 26.00 10.82
CA ASP A 153 -6.96 26.32 10.18
C ASP A 153 -5.72 25.86 10.95
N GLN A 154 -5.90 24.89 11.85
CA GLN A 154 -4.79 24.24 12.53
C GLN A 154 -4.35 23.02 11.72
N ASP A 155 -3.14 23.08 11.23
CA ASP A 155 -2.54 22.05 10.39
C ASP A 155 -1.21 21.58 10.97
N VAL A 156 -1.02 20.27 10.98
CA VAL A 156 0.21 19.57 11.36
C VAL A 156 0.58 18.54 10.29
N ASN A 157 1.71 17.88 10.43
CA ASN A 157 2.16 16.81 9.50
C ASN A 157 2.17 17.29 8.02
N LYS A 158 2.59 18.54 7.79
CA LYS A 158 2.56 19.16 6.47
C LYS A 158 3.66 18.65 5.56
N SER A 159 4.82 18.33 6.14
CA SER A 159 5.98 17.85 5.42
C SER A 159 6.36 16.45 5.91
N ILE A 160 6.44 15.50 4.98
CA ILE A 160 6.91 14.14 5.23
C ILE A 160 8.11 13.89 4.34
N GLU A 161 9.24 13.52 4.94
CA GLU A 161 10.47 13.25 4.19
C GLU A 161 11.07 11.90 4.61
N PHE A 162 11.81 11.29 3.70
CA PHE A 162 12.47 9.98 3.87
C PHE A 162 13.95 10.10 3.58
N ARG A 163 14.79 9.54 4.47
CA ARG A 163 16.25 9.55 4.32
C ARG A 163 16.84 8.23 4.79
N SER A 164 17.77 7.68 4.03
CA SER A 164 18.58 6.52 4.46
C SER A 164 19.74 6.97 5.31
N LYS A 165 20.19 6.09 6.20
CA LYS A 165 21.42 6.27 6.98
C LYS A 165 22.67 6.03 6.14
N ASP A 166 22.61 5.06 5.23
CA ASP A 166 23.72 4.65 4.38
C ASP A 166 23.21 4.35 2.96
N ALA A 167 23.80 5.01 1.96
CA ALA A 167 23.48 4.79 0.56
C ALA A 167 23.85 3.39 0.06
N LYS A 168 24.83 2.71 0.69
CA LYS A 168 25.23 1.34 0.32
C LYS A 168 24.24 0.29 0.83
N ASN A 169 23.51 0.62 1.90
CA ASN A 169 22.46 -0.21 2.47
C ASN A 169 21.24 0.66 2.78
N PRO A 170 20.52 1.11 1.77
CA PRO A 170 19.45 2.07 1.93
C PRO A 170 18.25 1.48 2.68
N ALA A 171 17.56 2.35 3.41
CA ALA A 171 16.23 2.04 3.91
C ALA A 171 15.24 1.94 2.75
N LYS A 172 14.24 1.06 2.89
CA LYS A 172 13.12 0.91 1.97
C LYS A 172 11.85 1.10 2.75
N PHE A 173 11.17 2.20 2.54
CA PHE A 173 9.94 2.52 3.26
C PHE A 173 8.72 2.10 2.44
N TYR A 174 7.96 1.12 2.93
CA TYR A 174 6.67 0.80 2.39
C TYR A 174 5.61 1.71 3.02
N LEU A 175 4.73 2.23 2.20
CA LEU A 175 3.77 3.27 2.54
C LEU A 175 2.35 2.76 2.33
N ASN A 176 1.48 2.97 3.34
CA ASN A 176 0.03 2.82 3.19
C ASN A 176 -0.68 4.05 3.72
N SER A 177 -1.63 4.59 2.96
CA SER A 177 -2.40 5.75 3.38
C SER A 177 -3.89 5.57 3.09
N ALA A 178 -4.72 6.00 4.01
CA ALA A 178 -6.16 6.02 3.92
C ALA A 178 -6.73 7.38 4.29
N THR A 179 -7.98 7.64 3.92
CA THR A 179 -8.70 8.83 4.39
C THR A 179 -8.92 8.74 5.91
N ALA A 180 -8.87 9.88 6.59
CA ALA A 180 -8.99 9.94 8.03
C ALA A 180 -10.04 10.97 8.45
N HIS A 181 -11.01 10.57 9.29
CA HIS A 181 -12.09 11.44 9.74
C HIS A 181 -11.70 12.31 10.94
N GLN A 182 -10.62 11.92 11.66
CA GLN A 182 -10.10 12.71 12.77
C GLN A 182 -8.57 12.62 12.86
N HIS A 183 -7.99 13.55 13.62
CA HIS A 183 -6.57 13.56 13.92
C HIS A 183 -6.25 12.65 15.11
N TYR A 184 -5.20 11.81 14.93
CA TYR A 184 -4.49 11.14 16.01
C TYR A 184 -3.02 11.56 15.97
N LYS A 185 -2.34 11.52 17.10
CA LYS A 185 -0.91 11.89 17.17
C LYS A 185 -0.05 10.93 16.35
N THR A 186 1.11 11.41 15.93
CA THR A 186 2.16 10.57 15.32
C THR A 186 2.74 9.64 16.36
N GLN A 187 2.81 8.33 16.06
CA GLN A 187 3.25 7.28 16.97
C GLN A 187 4.34 6.45 16.31
N TRP A 188 5.46 6.32 17.01
CA TRP A 188 6.62 5.59 16.57
C TRP A 188 6.61 4.17 17.17
N ILE A 189 6.71 3.15 16.32
CA ILE A 189 6.60 1.75 16.71
C ILE A 189 7.94 1.05 16.44
N THR A 190 8.54 0.47 17.49
CA THR A 190 9.83 -0.22 17.41
C THR A 190 9.70 -1.65 17.94
N LEU A 191 10.66 -2.52 17.59
CA LEU A 191 10.61 -3.91 18.01
C LEU A 191 10.91 -4.08 19.51
N ASP A 192 11.76 -3.24 20.05
CA ASP A 192 12.21 -3.27 21.45
C ASP A 192 11.39 -2.36 22.38
N GLY A 193 10.62 -1.42 21.84
CA GLY A 193 9.88 -0.43 22.63
C GLY A 193 10.81 0.57 23.31
N ARG A 194 11.83 1.04 22.58
CA ARG A 194 12.79 2.00 23.13
C ARG A 194 12.13 3.31 23.53
N LYS A 195 12.83 4.08 24.38
CA LYS A 195 12.28 5.32 24.97
C LYS A 195 11.64 6.25 23.90
N GLY A 196 10.39 6.58 24.12
CA GLY A 196 9.59 7.45 23.24
C GLY A 196 8.92 6.74 22.08
N SER A 197 9.02 5.41 22.02
CA SER A 197 8.30 4.59 21.05
C SER A 197 7.34 3.61 21.72
N LEU A 198 6.38 3.11 20.96
CA LEU A 198 5.57 1.96 21.31
C LEU A 198 6.31 0.67 20.93
N LYS A 199 5.97 -0.41 21.60
CA LYS A 199 6.51 -1.73 21.27
C LYS A 199 5.57 -2.45 20.31
N ALA A 200 6.10 -2.93 19.17
CA ALA A 200 5.39 -3.79 18.26
C ALA A 200 4.90 -5.06 18.98
N ALA A 201 3.69 -5.50 18.64
CA ALA A 201 3.21 -6.80 19.12
C ALA A 201 3.74 -7.90 18.18
N VAL A 202 4.71 -8.66 18.67
CA VAL A 202 5.33 -9.76 17.91
C VAL A 202 4.75 -11.07 18.40
N TRP A 203 4.13 -11.83 17.49
CA TRP A 203 3.50 -13.09 17.78
C TRP A 203 4.10 -14.20 16.90
N GLY A 204 4.70 -15.18 17.53
CA GLY A 204 5.30 -16.29 16.82
C GLY A 204 6.43 -17.00 17.55
N PRO A 205 6.89 -18.16 17.02
CA PRO A 205 6.37 -18.75 15.80
C PRO A 205 4.94 -19.29 15.97
N VAL A 206 4.12 -19.12 14.94
CA VAL A 206 2.75 -19.67 14.84
C VAL A 206 2.59 -20.50 13.57
N GLY A 207 1.66 -21.44 13.58
CA GLY A 207 1.56 -22.47 12.56
C GLY A 207 2.65 -23.54 12.75
N THR A 208 2.69 -24.53 11.88
CA THR A 208 3.61 -25.65 11.98
C THR A 208 4.45 -25.84 10.72
N VAL A 209 5.55 -26.57 10.83
CA VAL A 209 6.37 -26.95 9.67
C VAL A 209 5.62 -27.95 8.80
N GLU A 210 4.87 -28.86 9.42
CA GLU A 210 4.07 -29.90 8.75
C GLU A 210 2.98 -29.29 7.86
N GLU A 211 2.40 -28.17 8.28
CA GLU A 211 1.41 -27.41 7.50
C GLU A 211 2.06 -26.42 6.54
N ALA A 212 3.38 -26.36 6.50
CA ALA A 212 4.17 -25.43 5.68
C ALA A 212 3.76 -23.94 5.86
N ASN A 213 3.31 -23.55 7.06
CA ASN A 213 2.80 -22.22 7.38
C ASN A 213 3.44 -21.60 8.64
N ASN A 214 4.54 -22.17 9.14
CA ASN A 214 5.23 -21.65 10.31
C ASN A 214 5.77 -20.23 10.05
N ARG A 215 5.40 -19.27 10.92
CA ARG A 215 5.67 -17.85 10.68
C ARG A 215 5.71 -17.01 11.94
N THR A 216 6.27 -15.80 11.83
CA THR A 216 6.22 -14.76 12.86
C THR A 216 5.43 -13.57 12.33
N VAL A 217 4.45 -13.10 13.11
CA VAL A 217 3.58 -11.96 12.78
C VAL A 217 4.01 -10.75 13.61
N TYR A 218 4.23 -9.62 12.96
CA TYR A 218 4.56 -8.35 13.56
C TYR A 218 3.38 -7.39 13.34
N LYS A 219 2.58 -7.16 14.37
CA LYS A 219 1.53 -6.16 14.39
C LYS A 219 2.17 -4.81 14.70
N LEU A 220 2.01 -3.86 13.82
CA LEU A 220 2.67 -2.55 13.89
C LEU A 220 1.65 -1.43 14.11
N ILE A 221 0.82 -1.17 13.11
CA ILE A 221 -0.21 -0.13 13.15
C ILE A 221 -1.55 -0.83 13.23
N VAL A 222 -1.96 -1.15 14.44
CA VAL A 222 -3.25 -1.79 14.78
C VAL A 222 -3.73 -1.24 16.11
N ASN A 223 -5.03 -1.35 16.37
CA ASN A 223 -5.65 -0.85 17.62
C ASN A 223 -5.02 -1.43 18.90
N ASP A 224 -4.50 -2.68 18.82
CA ASP A 224 -3.86 -3.34 19.97
C ASP A 224 -2.44 -2.80 20.28
N VAL A 225 -1.84 -2.01 19.38
CA VAL A 225 -0.48 -1.48 19.50
C VAL A 225 -0.48 0.02 19.70
N LEU A 226 -1.30 0.75 18.95
CA LEU A 226 -1.38 2.20 19.05
C LEU A 226 -2.09 2.63 20.34
N GLU A 227 -1.66 3.73 20.94
CA GLU A 227 -2.33 4.33 22.11
C GLU A 227 -3.66 4.98 21.70
N GLU A 228 -3.74 5.48 20.47
CA GLU A 228 -4.95 6.07 19.89
C GLU A 228 -4.98 5.84 18.37
N GLY A 229 -6.17 5.70 17.81
CA GLY A 229 -6.34 5.39 16.38
C GLY A 229 -5.97 3.94 16.04
N PRO A 230 -5.76 3.64 14.77
CA PRO A 230 -5.92 4.53 13.61
C PRO A 230 -7.38 4.77 13.23
N CYS A 231 -7.64 5.66 12.24
CA CYS A 231 -9.00 5.83 11.71
C CYS A 231 -9.48 4.59 10.94
N GLN A 232 -8.66 4.10 10.02
CA GLN A 232 -8.97 2.97 9.14
C GLN A 232 -7.79 2.02 8.94
N LEU A 233 -6.54 2.54 9.00
CA LEU A 233 -5.35 1.74 8.67
C LEU A 233 -5.16 0.57 9.64
N GLN A 234 -4.85 -0.59 9.05
CA GLN A 234 -4.30 -1.73 9.76
C GLN A 234 -3.05 -2.17 9.00
N LEU A 235 -1.90 -2.25 9.65
CA LEU A 235 -0.63 -2.49 8.97
C LEU A 235 0.31 -3.31 9.83
N GLY A 236 0.89 -4.32 9.22
CA GLY A 236 1.93 -5.12 9.83
C GLY A 236 2.63 -5.99 8.79
N LEU A 237 3.49 -6.85 9.27
CA LEU A 237 4.20 -7.79 8.39
C LEU A 237 4.20 -9.19 8.98
N THR A 238 4.31 -10.17 8.08
CA THR A 238 4.46 -11.57 8.44
C THR A 238 5.70 -12.12 7.76
N GLN A 239 6.59 -12.68 8.53
CA GLN A 239 7.78 -13.37 8.06
C GLN A 239 7.56 -14.87 8.13
N LEU A 240 7.60 -15.55 6.99
CA LEU A 240 7.61 -17.00 6.94
C LEU A 240 8.98 -17.51 7.40
N ASN A 241 8.98 -18.61 8.16
CA ASN A 241 10.18 -19.26 8.59
C ASN A 241 10.65 -20.31 7.57
N PRO A 242 11.91 -20.73 7.57
CA PRO A 242 12.40 -21.77 6.66
C PRO A 242 11.52 -23.01 6.66
N GLY A 243 11.14 -23.48 5.46
CA GLY A 243 10.23 -24.60 5.25
C GLY A 243 8.75 -24.20 5.11
N ALA A 244 8.38 -22.98 5.48
CA ALA A 244 7.03 -22.47 5.25
C ALA A 244 6.93 -21.83 3.88
N VAL A 245 5.79 -22.04 3.22
CA VAL A 245 5.50 -21.48 1.89
C VAL A 245 4.14 -20.79 1.83
N TRP A 246 3.18 -21.17 2.72
CA TRP A 246 1.84 -20.62 2.74
C TRP A 246 1.70 -19.43 3.66
N ASN A 247 1.05 -18.39 3.17
CA ASN A 247 0.48 -17.34 3.99
C ASN A 247 -1.04 -17.30 3.85
N THR A 248 -1.70 -16.74 4.87
CA THR A 248 -3.15 -16.47 4.86
C THR A 248 -3.93 -17.74 4.51
N MET A 249 -3.64 -18.82 5.25
CA MET A 249 -4.34 -20.07 5.14
C MET A 249 -5.06 -20.36 6.48
N PRO A 250 -6.40 -20.50 6.52
CA PRO A 250 -7.30 -20.44 5.38
C PRO A 250 -7.40 -19.04 4.74
N PRO A 251 -7.74 -18.98 3.44
CA PRO A 251 -8.07 -17.74 2.77
C PRO A 251 -9.27 -17.06 3.41
N HIS A 252 -9.38 -15.75 3.23
CA HIS A 252 -10.52 -15.00 3.75
C HIS A 252 -10.81 -13.78 2.88
N THR A 253 -11.96 -13.18 3.10
CA THR A 253 -12.36 -11.88 2.58
C THR A 253 -12.53 -10.88 3.72
N HIS A 254 -12.57 -9.61 3.36
CA HIS A 254 -12.96 -8.54 4.25
C HIS A 254 -14.08 -7.75 3.57
N GLY A 255 -15.34 -8.00 3.90
CA GLY A 255 -16.48 -7.46 3.17
C GLY A 255 -16.58 -5.92 3.09
N ARG A 256 -15.74 -5.19 3.82
CA ARG A 256 -15.80 -3.72 3.91
C ARG A 256 -14.42 -3.07 4.02
N ARG A 257 -13.36 -3.70 3.48
CA ARG A 257 -12.04 -3.10 3.39
C ARG A 257 -11.19 -3.70 2.29
N ILE A 258 -10.33 -2.88 1.70
CA ILE A 258 -9.25 -3.31 0.83
C ILE A 258 -8.07 -3.83 1.65
N GLU A 259 -7.32 -4.77 1.08
CA GLU A 259 -6.01 -5.17 1.57
C GLU A 259 -4.99 -5.13 0.43
N ALA A 260 -3.78 -4.64 0.70
CA ALA A 260 -2.65 -4.73 -0.21
C ALA A 260 -1.53 -5.56 0.40
N TYR A 261 -1.02 -6.52 -0.35
CA TYR A 261 0.15 -7.30 0.00
C TYR A 261 1.38 -6.79 -0.74
N TYR A 262 2.46 -6.56 0.00
CA TYR A 262 3.79 -6.30 -0.55
C TYR A 262 4.73 -7.44 -0.16
N TYR A 263 5.26 -8.15 -1.15
CA TYR A 263 6.12 -9.31 -0.98
C TYR A 263 7.59 -8.94 -1.13
N PHE A 264 8.43 -9.34 -0.17
CA PHE A 264 9.85 -9.03 -0.17
C PHE A 264 10.68 -10.11 0.54
N ASN A 265 12.00 -9.98 0.53
CA ASN A 265 12.94 -10.99 1.03
C ASN A 265 12.76 -12.36 0.33
N LEU A 266 12.42 -12.34 -0.95
CA LEU A 266 12.33 -13.50 -1.81
C LEU A 266 13.61 -13.58 -2.66
N PRO A 267 14.38 -14.69 -2.64
CA PRO A 267 15.59 -14.81 -3.43
C PRO A 267 15.32 -14.72 -4.94
N GLU A 268 16.34 -14.31 -5.67
CA GLU A 268 16.27 -14.30 -7.14
C GLU A 268 15.92 -15.69 -7.69
N GLY A 269 15.11 -15.73 -8.74
CA GLY A 269 14.64 -16.97 -9.35
C GLY A 269 13.47 -17.63 -8.61
N GLN A 270 13.04 -17.11 -7.45
CA GLN A 270 11.87 -17.58 -6.73
C GLN A 270 10.63 -16.72 -7.04
N THR A 271 9.46 -17.28 -6.79
CA THR A 271 8.19 -16.62 -7.11
C THR A 271 7.10 -16.98 -6.10
N ILE A 272 6.03 -16.20 -6.09
CA ILE A 272 4.87 -16.37 -5.22
C ILE A 272 3.62 -16.45 -6.08
N SER A 273 2.83 -17.50 -5.90
CA SER A 273 1.48 -17.62 -6.44
C SER A 273 0.51 -16.96 -5.46
N HIS A 274 0.01 -15.78 -5.81
CA HIS A 274 -1.04 -15.11 -5.07
C HIS A 274 -2.41 -15.50 -5.63
N VAL A 275 -3.27 -15.98 -4.74
CA VAL A 275 -4.65 -16.38 -5.06
C VAL A 275 -5.57 -15.22 -4.73
N MET A 276 -6.37 -14.79 -5.70
CA MET A 276 -7.36 -13.71 -5.56
C MET A 276 -8.67 -14.09 -6.25
N GLY A 277 -9.66 -13.22 -6.17
CA GLY A 277 -10.98 -13.40 -6.80
C GLY A 277 -12.03 -13.87 -5.82
N GLN A 278 -13.24 -14.12 -6.31
CA GLN A 278 -14.30 -14.72 -5.51
C GLN A 278 -13.98 -16.20 -5.23
N PRO A 279 -14.41 -16.77 -4.10
CA PRO A 279 -14.08 -18.17 -3.76
C PRO A 279 -14.45 -19.20 -4.83
N GLN A 280 -15.54 -18.95 -5.56
CA GLN A 280 -16.02 -19.85 -6.62
C GLN A 280 -15.43 -19.53 -8.00
N GLU A 281 -14.57 -18.52 -8.09
CA GLU A 281 -13.96 -18.03 -9.34
C GLU A 281 -12.55 -17.48 -9.04
N SER A 282 -11.68 -18.36 -8.50
CA SER A 282 -10.33 -17.94 -8.09
C SER A 282 -9.41 -17.68 -9.28
N ARG A 283 -8.46 -16.77 -9.06
CA ARG A 283 -7.41 -16.40 -10.02
C ARG A 283 -6.05 -16.50 -9.33
N ASN A 284 -5.05 -16.94 -10.07
CA ASN A 284 -3.66 -16.94 -9.65
C ASN A 284 -2.88 -15.83 -10.35
N VAL A 285 -2.11 -15.08 -9.57
CA VAL A 285 -1.19 -14.06 -10.08
C VAL A 285 0.20 -14.37 -9.54
N TRP A 286 1.16 -14.64 -10.43
CA TRP A 286 2.54 -14.89 -10.05
C TRP A 286 3.27 -13.57 -9.80
N LEU A 287 3.90 -13.45 -8.64
CA LEU A 287 4.61 -12.27 -8.18
C LEU A 287 6.08 -12.57 -7.90
N HIS A 288 6.91 -11.56 -8.05
CA HIS A 288 8.33 -11.58 -7.76
C HIS A 288 8.68 -10.72 -6.55
N ASN A 289 9.95 -10.77 -6.16
CA ASN A 289 10.44 -9.93 -5.07
C ASN A 289 10.16 -8.44 -5.32
N GLU A 290 9.74 -7.74 -4.27
CA GLU A 290 9.41 -6.30 -4.27
C GLU A 290 8.24 -5.91 -5.20
N GLN A 291 7.28 -6.83 -5.40
CA GLN A 291 5.99 -6.54 -6.03
C GLN A 291 4.87 -6.48 -5.01
N ALA A 292 3.84 -5.70 -5.29
CA ALA A 292 2.65 -5.61 -4.47
C ALA A 292 1.40 -5.94 -5.28
N ILE A 293 0.37 -6.42 -4.58
CA ILE A 293 -0.94 -6.72 -5.16
C ILE A 293 -2.03 -6.25 -4.22
N MET A 294 -3.08 -5.64 -4.76
CA MET A 294 -4.26 -5.27 -3.99
C MET A 294 -5.35 -6.32 -4.10
N SER A 295 -6.02 -6.57 -2.99
CA SER A 295 -7.20 -7.43 -2.85
C SER A 295 -8.38 -6.57 -2.44
N PRO A 296 -9.34 -6.32 -3.35
CA PRO A 296 -10.58 -5.62 -3.01
C PRO A 296 -11.41 -6.37 -1.98
N GLU A 297 -12.40 -5.70 -1.41
CA GLU A 297 -13.32 -6.22 -0.40
C GLU A 297 -14.02 -7.53 -0.81
N TRP A 298 -14.31 -7.71 -2.11
CA TRP A 298 -14.95 -8.90 -2.66
C TRP A 298 -13.97 -10.05 -2.94
N SER A 299 -12.67 -9.77 -2.92
CA SER A 299 -11.62 -10.74 -3.29
C SER A 299 -11.08 -11.46 -2.07
N MET A 300 -11.14 -12.78 -2.08
CA MET A 300 -10.31 -13.56 -1.15
C MET A 300 -8.84 -13.37 -1.48
N HIS A 301 -7.99 -13.67 -0.52
CA HIS A 301 -6.55 -13.65 -0.70
C HIS A 301 -5.85 -14.72 0.13
N ALA A 302 -4.84 -15.31 -0.49
CA ALA A 302 -3.87 -16.24 0.08
C ALA A 302 -2.66 -16.31 -0.83
N ALA A 303 -1.56 -16.85 -0.39
CA ALA A 303 -0.44 -17.08 -1.29
C ALA A 303 0.43 -18.27 -0.87
N ALA A 304 1.11 -18.83 -1.87
CA ALA A 304 2.17 -19.82 -1.65
C ALA A 304 3.41 -19.47 -2.47
N GLY A 305 4.58 -19.50 -1.83
CA GLY A 305 5.86 -19.25 -2.50
C GLY A 305 6.58 -20.52 -2.88
N THR A 306 7.51 -20.42 -3.83
CA THR A 306 8.50 -21.46 -4.11
C THR A 306 9.65 -21.47 -3.09
N TYR A 307 9.67 -20.48 -2.20
CA TYR A 307 10.60 -20.28 -1.10
C TYR A 307 9.90 -19.55 0.04
N TYR A 308 10.49 -19.50 1.25
CA TYR A 308 9.96 -18.64 2.32
C TYR A 308 10.26 -17.16 2.04
N TYR A 309 9.39 -16.29 2.48
CA TYR A 309 9.42 -14.86 2.18
C TYR A 309 8.83 -14.04 3.33
N THR A 310 8.91 -12.74 3.20
CA THR A 310 8.22 -11.80 4.08
C THR A 310 7.19 -11.03 3.28
N PHE A 311 6.06 -10.71 3.89
CA PHE A 311 5.09 -9.82 3.27
C PHE A 311 4.54 -8.82 4.28
N ILE A 312 4.22 -7.63 3.77
CA ILE A 312 3.42 -6.65 4.50
C ILE A 312 1.97 -6.85 4.08
N TRP A 313 1.10 -6.82 5.08
CA TRP A 313 -0.35 -6.70 4.92
C TRP A 313 -0.77 -5.31 5.38
N GLY A 314 -1.39 -4.56 4.48
CA GLY A 314 -1.89 -3.22 4.73
C GLY A 314 -3.33 -3.10 4.30
N MET A 315 -4.19 -2.66 5.23
CA MET A 315 -5.65 -2.65 5.06
C MET A 315 -6.22 -1.28 5.40
N ALA A 316 -7.33 -0.93 4.75
CA ALA A 316 -8.15 0.22 5.11
C ALA A 316 -9.62 -0.01 4.72
N GLY A 317 -10.54 0.52 5.52
CA GLY A 317 -11.99 0.40 5.32
C GLY A 317 -12.75 0.34 6.64
N GLU A 318 -13.99 -0.12 6.60
CA GLU A 318 -14.87 -0.17 7.78
C GLU A 318 -14.58 -1.33 8.74
N ASN A 319 -13.85 -2.36 8.33
CA ASN A 319 -13.42 -3.44 9.21
C ASN A 319 -12.28 -2.95 10.11
N LEU A 320 -12.58 -2.33 11.24
CA LEU A 320 -11.62 -1.60 12.09
C LEU A 320 -10.76 -2.49 12.99
N TYR A 321 -11.06 -3.78 13.07
CA TYR A 321 -10.31 -4.70 13.92
C TYR A 321 -9.53 -5.70 13.10
N TYR A 322 -8.31 -6.03 13.51
CA TYR A 322 -7.43 -6.97 12.81
C TYR A 322 -8.09 -8.31 12.49
N ASN A 323 -8.89 -8.85 13.40
CA ASN A 323 -9.55 -10.15 13.26
C ASN A 323 -10.92 -10.08 12.56
N ASP A 324 -11.37 -8.92 12.11
CA ASP A 324 -12.64 -8.77 11.39
C ASP A 324 -12.46 -9.24 9.94
N LYS A 325 -12.72 -10.54 9.72
CA LYS A 325 -12.53 -11.24 8.46
C LYS A 325 -13.45 -12.46 8.36
N ASP A 326 -13.81 -12.81 7.14
CA ASP A 326 -14.65 -13.95 6.79
C ASP A 326 -13.80 -15.09 6.21
N ASN A 327 -13.50 -16.09 7.03
CA ASN A 327 -12.70 -17.24 6.59
C ASN A 327 -13.45 -18.11 5.60
N ILE A 328 -12.74 -18.58 4.58
CA ILE A 328 -13.25 -19.44 3.52
C ILE A 328 -12.67 -20.84 3.73
N PRO A 329 -13.51 -21.88 3.88
CA PRO A 329 -13.01 -23.25 3.90
C PRO A 329 -12.25 -23.54 2.60
N VAL A 330 -11.04 -24.11 2.70
CA VAL A 330 -10.20 -24.36 1.52
C VAL A 330 -10.85 -25.30 0.50
N ILE A 331 -11.75 -26.17 0.95
CA ILE A 331 -12.50 -27.08 0.08
C ILE A 331 -13.54 -26.37 -0.79
N ASP A 332 -13.91 -25.15 -0.45
CA ASP A 332 -14.90 -24.35 -1.17
C ASP A 332 -14.31 -23.49 -2.28
N ILE A 333 -12.98 -23.44 -2.38
CA ILE A 333 -12.28 -22.66 -3.41
C ILE A 333 -12.36 -23.39 -4.76
N ARG A 334 -12.70 -22.68 -5.81
CA ARG A 334 -12.80 -23.18 -7.18
C ARG A 334 -11.90 -22.40 -8.12
#